data_5c4e80adf0902ae43979465155bcf5d8
#
_entry.id   5c4e80adf0902ae43979465155bcf5d8
#
_cell.length_a   1.000
_cell.length_b   1.000
_cell.length_c   1.000
_cell.angle_alpha   90.00
_cell.angle_beta   90.00
_cell.angle_gamma   90.00
#
_symmetry.space_group_name_H-M   'P 1'
#
loop_
_entity.id
_entity.type
_entity.pdbx_description
1 polymer ?
#
loop_
_entity_poly.entity_id
_entity_poly.type
_entity_poly.pdbx_seq_one_letter_code
_entity_poly.pdbx_strand_id
1 'polypeptide(L)'
;MNYDELKQIWAQKYDTVPQQLEKLKQIPAVATAFNTNIDAILKITGESLKKLITDNHITVDELTNIELSNFRKPTDVIIGIVKCFSRGIAEEWVTEDVNIYKWMETNLGYERLQMGGQGGIIANALALLGVNQVIAHTNSHPKIQAEQFLNLNNLMGIDENGESRKAYDISREQDIPLIHWIIEFDKGDSFQIDGKTFTCPKSNRFIATYDPLNMSLVINNGFINYLNTHPVQYLLLSGFHSLLESNSGVQLIKNAVPVLQRWKDNNPELLIHLEIASTQDKVVRKAIIDNIVPLVHSVGLNERETIDLLNILGQGALAERIEAETNSCNLFEAVLYLKKHLNVKRIQLHMFGLYMTIQDKDFIYTPEQNLKGMMTAAVVSSSKAYNGEIAKYDDVTKTLGMPVSNQGLNELTALSEMLHKKELLEAGVCEIDDFWLSAIPTILIEKPKTLVGMGDTISSVSLLAGR
;
A
#
# COMPACT_ATOMS: atom_id res chain seq x y z
N MET A 1 -10.82 8.61 -33.37
CA MET A 1 -10.84 9.70 -32.35
C MET A 1 -9.41 10.12 -32.14
N ASN A 2 -9.10 11.42 -32.08
CA ASN A 2 -7.75 11.89 -31.80
C ASN A 2 -7.53 12.02 -30.28
N TYR A 3 -6.26 12.16 -29.86
CA TYR A 3 -5.91 12.25 -28.43
C TYR A 3 -6.49 13.48 -27.72
N ASP A 4 -6.64 14.60 -28.42
CA ASP A 4 -7.19 15.82 -27.82
C ASP A 4 -8.67 15.67 -27.53
N GLU A 5 -9.42 15.00 -28.41
CA GLU A 5 -10.82 14.64 -28.16
C GLU A 5 -10.97 13.71 -26.96
N LEU A 6 -10.10 12.67 -26.86
CA LEU A 6 -10.10 11.77 -25.71
C LEU A 6 -9.78 12.49 -24.40
N LYS A 7 -8.79 13.38 -24.40
CA LYS A 7 -8.45 14.19 -23.23
C LYS A 7 -9.62 15.04 -22.76
N GLN A 8 -10.37 15.64 -23.69
CA GLN A 8 -11.56 16.43 -23.35
C GLN A 8 -12.67 15.57 -22.74
N ILE A 9 -12.94 14.39 -23.31
CA ILE A 9 -13.92 13.45 -22.78
C ILE A 9 -13.55 13.05 -21.34
N TRP A 10 -12.29 12.69 -21.10
CA TRP A 10 -11.84 12.29 -19.78
C TRP A 10 -11.81 13.45 -18.79
N ALA A 11 -11.42 14.67 -19.22
CA ALA A 11 -11.49 15.86 -18.37
C ALA A 11 -12.91 16.08 -17.85
N GLN A 12 -13.92 16.03 -18.73
CA GLN A 12 -15.33 16.16 -18.33
C GLN A 12 -15.79 15.06 -17.37
N LYS A 13 -15.30 13.83 -17.53
CA LYS A 13 -15.61 12.75 -16.58
C LYS A 13 -15.01 13.02 -15.19
N TYR A 14 -13.76 13.50 -15.13
CA TYR A 14 -13.10 13.88 -13.89
C TYR A 14 -13.79 15.03 -13.14
N ASP A 15 -14.55 15.89 -13.82
CA ASP A 15 -15.37 16.93 -13.18
C ASP A 15 -16.41 16.38 -12.21
N THR A 16 -16.70 15.08 -12.25
CA THR A 16 -17.61 14.41 -11.29
C THR A 16 -16.96 14.10 -9.94
N VAL A 17 -15.64 14.18 -9.83
CA VAL A 17 -14.87 13.79 -8.62
C VAL A 17 -15.31 14.56 -7.36
N PRO A 18 -15.54 15.88 -7.37
CA PRO A 18 -16.01 16.59 -6.18
C PRO A 18 -17.32 16.02 -5.61
N GLN A 19 -18.24 15.58 -6.47
CA GLN A 19 -19.50 14.96 -6.02
C GLN A 19 -19.25 13.60 -5.36
N GLN A 20 -18.29 12.81 -5.85
CA GLN A 20 -17.94 11.53 -5.25
C GLN A 20 -17.25 11.71 -3.89
N LEU A 21 -16.41 12.74 -3.74
CA LEU A 21 -15.82 13.10 -2.45
C LEU A 21 -16.89 13.44 -1.40
N GLU A 22 -17.95 14.15 -1.79
CA GLU A 22 -19.08 14.43 -0.88
C GLU A 22 -19.86 13.18 -0.46
N LYS A 23 -19.90 12.14 -1.32
CA LYS A 23 -20.50 10.85 -0.96
C LYS A 23 -19.71 10.09 0.09
N LEU A 24 -18.38 10.23 0.14
CA LEU A 24 -17.56 9.62 1.18
C LEU A 24 -17.99 10.06 2.58
N LYS A 25 -18.43 11.30 2.72
CA LYS A 25 -18.94 11.86 3.97
C LYS A 25 -20.25 11.20 4.45
N GLN A 26 -20.91 10.41 3.60
CA GLN A 26 -22.13 9.68 3.93
C GLN A 26 -21.88 8.25 4.40
N ILE A 27 -20.62 7.78 4.38
CA ILE A 27 -20.23 6.45 4.85
C ILE A 27 -20.21 6.47 6.38
N PRO A 28 -21.05 5.66 7.06
CA PRO A 28 -21.18 5.71 8.52
C PRO A 28 -19.91 5.31 9.25
N ALA A 29 -19.35 4.14 8.90
CA ALA A 29 -18.16 3.63 9.56
C ALA A 29 -17.34 2.70 8.67
N VAL A 30 -16.02 2.81 8.79
CA VAL A 30 -15.02 1.99 8.10
C VAL A 30 -13.99 1.52 9.13
N ALA A 31 -13.55 0.27 9.04
CA ALA A 31 -12.41 -0.22 9.80
C ALA A 31 -11.21 -0.45 8.89
N THR A 32 -10.00 -0.20 9.38
CA THR A 32 -8.74 -0.49 8.69
C THR A 32 -7.88 -1.42 9.53
N ALA A 33 -7.29 -2.46 8.93
CA ALA A 33 -6.50 -3.49 9.59
C ALA A 33 -5.53 -4.15 8.57
N PHE A 34 -4.40 -4.76 8.99
CA PHE A 34 -3.97 -4.94 10.41
C PHE A 34 -2.71 -4.14 10.71
N ASN A 35 -1.98 -3.70 9.67
CA ASN A 35 -0.65 -3.11 9.77
C ASN A 35 -0.71 -1.60 10.01
N THR A 36 -0.15 -1.18 11.14
CA THR A 36 0.08 0.23 11.49
C THR A 36 1.42 0.34 12.18
N ASN A 37 2.29 1.22 11.68
CA ASN A 37 3.64 1.47 12.21
C ASN A 37 4.05 2.92 11.98
N ILE A 38 5.28 3.25 12.33
CA ILE A 38 5.90 4.56 12.12
C ILE A 38 6.98 4.42 11.07
N ASP A 39 6.95 5.24 10.03
CA ASP A 39 8.04 5.40 9.09
C ASP A 39 8.95 6.55 9.55
N ALA A 40 10.19 6.23 9.90
CA ALA A 40 11.23 7.18 10.26
C ALA A 40 12.09 7.45 9.01
N ILE A 41 11.92 8.63 8.40
CA ILE A 41 12.61 8.99 7.17
C ILE A 41 13.94 9.62 7.52
N LEU A 42 15.00 9.11 6.92
CA LEU A 42 16.36 9.60 7.04
C LEU A 42 17.01 9.67 5.66
N LYS A 43 17.54 10.82 5.31
CA LYS A 43 18.44 10.94 4.14
C LYS A 43 19.87 10.79 4.58
N ILE A 44 20.57 9.79 4.04
CA ILE A 44 21.99 9.55 4.35
C ILE A 44 22.86 10.03 3.20
N THR A 45 23.97 10.71 3.56
CA THR A 45 24.99 11.12 2.58
C THR A 45 26.22 10.23 2.71
N GLY A 46 27.07 10.19 1.67
CA GLY A 46 28.34 9.48 1.73
C GLY A 46 29.21 9.91 2.90
N GLU A 47 29.20 11.20 3.27
CA GLU A 47 29.94 11.71 4.43
C GLU A 47 29.39 11.16 5.75
N SER A 48 28.07 11.21 5.95
CA SER A 48 27.43 10.68 7.16
C SER A 48 27.58 9.16 7.25
N LEU A 49 27.52 8.45 6.13
CA LEU A 49 27.73 7.01 6.07
C LEU A 49 29.19 6.64 6.42
N LYS A 50 30.15 7.38 5.89
CA LYS A 50 31.57 7.22 6.26
C LYS A 50 31.78 7.42 7.77
N LYS A 51 31.15 8.41 8.36
CA LYS A 51 31.21 8.65 9.80
C LYS A 51 30.64 7.45 10.58
N LEU A 52 29.47 6.94 10.23
CA LEU A 52 28.88 5.76 10.86
C LEU A 52 29.79 4.53 10.79
N ILE A 53 30.42 4.29 9.63
CA ILE A 53 31.38 3.20 9.43
C ILE A 53 32.57 3.33 10.38
N THR A 54 33.16 4.55 10.43
CA THR A 54 34.35 4.83 11.24
C THR A 54 34.04 4.73 12.72
N ASP A 55 32.96 5.33 13.19
CA ASP A 55 32.54 5.33 14.60
C ASP A 55 32.22 3.91 15.12
N ASN A 56 31.81 3.00 14.24
CA ASN A 56 31.47 1.62 14.57
C ASN A 56 32.59 0.61 14.20
N HIS A 57 33.79 1.09 13.82
CA HIS A 57 34.96 0.28 13.51
C HIS A 57 34.74 -0.82 12.46
N ILE A 58 33.87 -0.54 11.44
CA ILE A 58 33.61 -1.50 10.37
C ILE A 58 34.71 -1.44 9.33
N THR A 59 35.24 -2.61 8.98
CA THR A 59 36.38 -2.74 8.07
C THR A 59 35.93 -2.72 6.60
N VAL A 60 36.83 -2.34 5.68
CA VAL A 60 36.55 -2.35 4.22
C VAL A 60 36.23 -3.76 3.73
N ASP A 61 36.82 -4.79 4.33
CA ASP A 61 36.54 -6.19 3.96
C ASP A 61 35.06 -6.56 4.23
N GLU A 62 34.51 -6.12 5.37
CA GLU A 62 33.09 -6.31 5.70
C GLU A 62 32.15 -5.59 4.70
N LEU A 63 32.63 -4.49 4.10
CA LEU A 63 31.87 -3.68 3.13
C LEU A 63 32.01 -4.11 1.67
N THR A 64 32.92 -5.06 1.37
CA THR A 64 33.26 -5.39 -0.02
C THR A 64 32.49 -6.60 -0.54
N ASN A 65 32.40 -7.65 0.25
CA ASN A 65 31.78 -8.93 -0.14
C ASN A 65 30.50 -9.16 0.69
N ILE A 66 29.54 -8.23 0.58
CA ILE A 66 28.31 -8.28 1.36
C ILE A 66 27.36 -9.33 0.79
N GLU A 67 27.28 -10.48 1.44
CA GLU A 67 26.30 -11.55 1.19
C GLU A 67 25.10 -11.48 2.16
N LEU A 68 25.18 -10.62 3.18
CA LEU A 68 24.11 -10.48 4.16
C LEU A 68 22.81 -10.01 3.49
N SER A 69 21.72 -10.59 3.94
CA SER A 69 20.35 -10.23 3.57
C SER A 69 19.44 -10.03 4.78
N ASN A 70 20.03 -10.07 6.00
CA ASN A 70 19.30 -9.88 7.25
C ASN A 70 20.29 -9.46 8.37
N PHE A 71 19.75 -8.96 9.47
CA PHE A 71 20.50 -8.55 10.65
C PHE A 71 20.97 -9.77 11.49
N ARG A 72 22.20 -9.73 12.00
CA ARG A 72 22.76 -10.67 12.98
C ARG A 72 23.23 -9.93 14.24
N LYS A 73 23.64 -8.67 14.06
CA LYS A 73 24.14 -7.77 15.11
C LYS A 73 23.80 -6.33 14.76
N PRO A 74 23.80 -5.39 15.71
CA PRO A 74 23.44 -3.99 15.46
C PRO A 74 24.18 -3.31 14.31
N THR A 75 25.48 -3.56 14.19
CA THR A 75 26.31 -2.94 13.13
C THR A 75 25.96 -3.44 11.71
N ASP A 76 25.22 -4.53 11.56
CA ASP A 76 24.77 -5.02 10.26
C ASP A 76 23.82 -4.05 9.57
N VAL A 77 23.19 -3.13 10.32
CA VAL A 77 22.41 -2.03 9.76
C VAL A 77 23.25 -1.18 8.81
N ILE A 78 24.48 -0.83 9.20
CA ILE A 78 25.41 -0.07 8.37
C ILE A 78 25.78 -0.87 7.11
N ILE A 79 26.03 -2.18 7.27
CA ILE A 79 26.37 -3.07 6.15
C ILE A 79 25.20 -3.11 5.14
N GLY A 80 23.95 -3.21 5.61
CA GLY A 80 22.76 -3.14 4.76
C GLY A 80 22.64 -1.82 4.00
N ILE A 81 22.87 -0.69 4.68
CA ILE A 81 22.89 0.63 4.05
C ILE A 81 23.96 0.69 2.95
N VAL A 82 25.21 0.30 3.25
CA VAL A 82 26.32 0.32 2.27
C VAL A 82 26.05 -0.59 1.09
N LYS A 83 25.48 -1.79 1.32
CA LYS A 83 25.07 -2.71 0.25
C LYS A 83 24.10 -2.05 -0.71
N CYS A 84 23.02 -1.47 -0.18
CA CYS A 84 22.00 -0.83 -0.99
C CYS A 84 22.50 0.44 -1.68
N PHE A 85 23.27 1.26 -0.97
CA PHE A 85 23.92 2.46 -1.50
C PHE A 85 24.84 2.13 -2.67
N SER A 86 25.79 1.22 -2.48
CA SER A 86 26.81 0.90 -3.49
C SER A 86 26.26 0.16 -4.72
N ARG A 87 25.15 -0.56 -4.59
CA ARG A 87 24.49 -1.27 -5.68
C ARG A 87 23.33 -0.49 -6.30
N GLY A 88 22.86 0.59 -5.68
CA GLY A 88 21.69 1.36 -6.10
C GLY A 88 20.39 0.55 -6.07
N ILE A 89 20.26 -0.40 -5.15
CA ILE A 89 19.09 -1.28 -4.97
C ILE A 89 18.28 -0.91 -3.74
N ALA A 90 17.03 -1.35 -3.68
CA ALA A 90 16.21 -1.30 -2.48
C ALA A 90 16.16 -2.68 -1.82
N GLU A 91 16.34 -2.72 -0.51
CA GLU A 91 16.08 -3.90 0.31
C GLU A 91 15.41 -3.47 1.62
N GLU A 92 14.63 -4.37 2.19
CA GLU A 92 14.13 -4.27 3.55
C GLU A 92 14.64 -5.43 4.38
N TRP A 93 15.27 -5.11 5.51
CA TRP A 93 15.71 -6.10 6.50
C TRP A 93 14.93 -5.91 7.77
N VAL A 94 14.43 -7.00 8.31
CA VAL A 94 13.51 -7.00 9.45
C VAL A 94 14.15 -7.65 10.65
N THR A 95 13.86 -7.13 11.86
CA THR A 95 14.34 -7.67 13.12
C THR A 95 13.28 -7.65 14.21
N GLU A 96 13.33 -8.63 15.08
CA GLU A 96 12.63 -8.67 16.38
C GLU A 96 13.60 -8.42 17.56
N ASP A 97 14.91 -8.26 17.28
CA ASP A 97 15.92 -8.04 18.30
C ASP A 97 15.90 -6.59 18.81
N VAL A 98 15.49 -6.43 20.06
CA VAL A 98 15.43 -5.14 20.75
C VAL A 98 16.77 -4.44 20.85
N ASN A 99 17.91 -5.18 20.80
CA ASN A 99 19.24 -4.55 20.84
C ASN A 99 19.57 -3.88 19.52
N ILE A 100 19.15 -4.46 18.40
CA ILE A 100 19.27 -3.84 17.06
C ILE A 100 18.37 -2.60 17.00
N TYR A 101 17.13 -2.70 17.49
CA TYR A 101 16.22 -1.57 17.59
C TYR A 101 16.83 -0.40 18.39
N LYS A 102 17.31 -0.67 19.60
CA LYS A 102 17.92 0.36 20.46
C LYS A 102 19.17 1.00 19.82
N TRP A 103 19.93 0.20 19.08
CA TRP A 103 21.09 0.71 18.35
C TRP A 103 20.63 1.66 17.22
N MET A 104 19.61 1.30 16.43
CA MET A 104 19.03 2.16 15.38
C MET A 104 18.52 3.46 15.98
N GLU A 105 17.72 3.39 17.05
CA GLU A 105 17.18 4.55 17.75
C GLU A 105 18.28 5.50 18.25
N THR A 106 19.41 4.96 18.73
CA THR A 106 20.52 5.75 19.25
C THR A 106 21.40 6.35 18.17
N ASN A 107 21.63 5.63 17.04
CA ASN A 107 22.69 5.95 16.08
C ASN A 107 22.19 6.50 14.75
N LEU A 108 20.95 6.19 14.34
CA LEU A 108 20.45 6.66 13.04
C LEU A 108 19.74 8.01 13.13
N GLY A 109 18.88 8.19 14.14
CA GLY A 109 17.96 9.33 14.19
C GLY A 109 16.92 9.30 13.03
N TYR A 110 16.32 10.44 12.73
CA TYR A 110 15.40 10.64 11.61
C TYR A 110 15.22 12.14 11.34
N GLU A 111 14.91 12.49 10.10
CA GLU A 111 14.56 13.87 9.72
C GLU A 111 13.09 14.15 10.00
N ARG A 112 12.24 13.15 9.78
CA ARG A 112 10.79 13.23 10.05
C ARG A 112 10.22 11.86 10.36
N LEU A 113 9.13 11.87 11.11
CA LEU A 113 8.25 10.72 11.30
C LEU A 113 6.98 10.90 10.50
N GLN A 114 6.42 9.80 10.03
CA GLN A 114 5.12 9.80 9.36
C GLN A 114 4.39 8.49 9.64
N MET A 115 3.08 8.49 9.38
CA MET A 115 2.30 7.27 9.45
C MET A 115 2.84 6.25 8.45
N GLY A 116 3.21 5.07 8.94
CA GLY A 116 3.53 3.88 8.20
C GLY A 116 2.45 2.81 8.34
N GLY A 117 2.66 1.72 7.59
CA GLY A 117 1.70 0.63 7.51
C GLY A 117 0.44 0.96 6.72
N GLN A 118 0.01 0.00 5.92
CA GLN A 118 -1.12 0.18 5.00
C GLN A 118 -2.40 0.57 5.75
N GLY A 119 -2.71 -0.10 6.88
CA GLY A 119 -3.89 0.19 7.68
C GLY A 119 -3.91 1.62 8.23
N GLY A 120 -2.76 2.11 8.71
CA GLY A 120 -2.60 3.47 9.23
C GLY A 120 -2.72 4.54 8.14
N ILE A 121 -2.05 4.32 7.00
CA ILE A 121 -2.11 5.22 5.84
C ILE A 121 -3.54 5.35 5.31
N ILE A 122 -4.24 4.22 5.15
CA ILE A 122 -5.65 4.20 4.73
C ILE A 122 -6.53 4.95 5.74
N ALA A 123 -6.32 4.72 7.05
CA ALA A 123 -7.10 5.36 8.09
C ALA A 123 -6.98 6.88 8.04
N ASN A 124 -5.76 7.42 7.96
CA ASN A 124 -5.52 8.86 7.82
C ASN A 124 -6.20 9.42 6.56
N ALA A 125 -6.02 8.75 5.41
CA ALA A 125 -6.60 9.19 4.14
C ALA A 125 -8.13 9.26 4.21
N LEU A 126 -8.79 8.21 4.68
CA LEU A 126 -10.25 8.15 4.72
C LEU A 126 -10.86 9.10 5.74
N ALA A 127 -10.22 9.27 6.89
CA ALA A 127 -10.66 10.24 7.88
C ALA A 127 -10.59 11.67 7.33
N LEU A 128 -9.50 12.01 6.63
CA LEU A 128 -9.33 13.30 5.97
C LEU A 128 -10.38 13.53 4.86
N LEU A 129 -10.72 12.49 4.12
CA LEU A 129 -11.76 12.51 3.08
C LEU A 129 -13.18 12.65 3.66
N GLY A 130 -13.32 12.62 4.99
CA GLY A 130 -14.56 12.92 5.68
C GLY A 130 -15.50 11.72 5.88
N VAL A 131 -15.02 10.49 5.80
CA VAL A 131 -15.78 9.31 6.26
C VAL A 131 -16.20 9.56 7.72
N ASN A 132 -17.47 9.31 8.06
CA ASN A 132 -18.00 9.72 9.36
C ASN A 132 -17.27 9.13 10.56
N GLN A 133 -16.86 7.86 10.46
CA GLN A 133 -16.04 7.21 11.46
C GLN A 133 -15.06 6.24 10.80
N VAL A 134 -13.77 6.40 11.07
CA VAL A 134 -12.71 5.48 10.65
C VAL A 134 -12.09 4.89 11.89
N ILE A 135 -12.15 3.56 12.03
CA ILE A 135 -11.62 2.81 13.16
C ILE A 135 -10.34 2.13 12.74
N ALA A 136 -9.20 2.64 13.21
CA ALA A 136 -7.88 2.09 12.90
C ALA A 136 -7.49 0.99 13.88
N HIS A 137 -7.09 -0.16 13.36
CA HIS A 137 -6.41 -1.18 14.16
C HIS A 137 -4.98 -0.74 14.46
N THR A 138 -4.55 -0.88 15.71
CA THR A 138 -3.18 -0.63 16.15
C THR A 138 -2.71 -1.73 17.08
N ASN A 139 -1.61 -2.37 16.76
CA ASN A 139 -0.95 -3.35 17.63
C ASN A 139 -0.23 -2.66 18.78
N SER A 140 0.44 -1.56 18.47
CA SER A 140 1.14 -0.70 19.40
C SER A 140 0.64 0.72 19.23
N HIS A 141 0.43 1.44 20.36
CA HIS A 141 -0.09 2.80 20.33
C HIS A 141 0.58 3.69 21.41
N PRO A 142 1.94 3.77 21.43
CA PRO A 142 2.62 4.75 22.25
C PRO A 142 2.36 6.15 21.72
N LYS A 143 2.66 7.18 22.51
CA LYS A 143 2.45 8.58 22.13
C LYS A 143 3.03 8.93 20.76
N ILE A 144 4.22 8.47 20.45
CA ILE A 144 4.87 8.72 19.17
C ILE A 144 4.09 8.13 17.99
N GLN A 145 3.38 7.00 18.17
CA GLN A 145 2.47 6.42 17.15
C GLN A 145 1.19 7.22 17.06
N ALA A 146 0.61 7.62 18.21
CA ALA A 146 -0.59 8.44 18.26
C ALA A 146 -0.43 9.76 17.48
N GLU A 147 0.73 10.40 17.60
CA GLU A 147 1.08 11.63 16.91
C GLU A 147 1.20 11.48 15.37
N GLN A 148 1.25 10.25 14.85
CA GLN A 148 1.21 10.01 13.40
C GLN A 148 -0.22 9.92 12.84
N PHE A 149 -1.21 9.72 13.66
CA PHE A 149 -2.61 9.89 13.25
C PHE A 149 -2.95 11.36 13.10
N LEU A 150 -3.74 11.67 12.06
CA LEU A 150 -4.27 13.03 11.92
C LEU A 150 -5.19 13.38 13.10
N ASN A 151 -5.05 14.59 13.61
CA ASN A 151 -5.84 15.07 14.74
C ASN A 151 -7.29 15.39 14.33
N LEU A 152 -8.05 14.37 13.90
CA LEU A 152 -9.41 14.45 13.39
C LEU A 152 -10.39 13.71 14.31
N ASN A 153 -11.57 14.29 14.54
CA ASN A 153 -12.56 13.72 15.45
C ASN A 153 -13.24 12.44 14.95
N ASN A 154 -13.16 12.17 13.65
CA ASN A 154 -13.69 10.97 13.01
C ASN A 154 -12.66 9.84 12.87
N LEU A 155 -11.42 10.04 13.30
CA LEU A 155 -10.36 9.03 13.27
C LEU A 155 -10.21 8.41 14.66
N MET A 156 -10.64 7.17 14.78
CA MET A 156 -10.78 6.47 16.05
C MET A 156 -9.77 5.33 16.15
N GLY A 157 -9.29 5.11 17.34
CA GLY A 157 -8.59 3.90 17.77
C GLY A 157 -9.35 3.22 18.90
N ILE A 158 -8.89 2.06 19.31
CA ILE A 158 -9.44 1.35 20.48
C ILE A 158 -8.43 1.43 21.62
N ASP A 159 -8.88 1.96 22.76
CA ASP A 159 -8.04 2.10 23.93
C ASP A 159 -7.86 0.77 24.69
N GLU A 160 -7.12 0.78 25.78
CA GLU A 160 -6.85 -0.40 26.62
C GLU A 160 -8.11 -1.01 27.28
N ASN A 161 -9.19 -0.22 27.41
CA ASN A 161 -10.46 -0.65 27.97
C ASN A 161 -11.40 -1.22 26.89
N GLY A 162 -10.99 -1.19 25.61
CA GLY A 162 -11.81 -1.61 24.48
C GLY A 162 -12.80 -0.54 24.00
N GLU A 163 -12.64 0.71 24.48
CA GLU A 163 -13.48 1.83 24.08
C GLU A 163 -12.92 2.56 22.87
N SER A 164 -13.82 3.00 21.99
CA SER A 164 -13.45 3.80 20.83
C SER A 164 -13.19 5.25 21.24
N ARG A 165 -11.97 5.72 20.98
CA ARG A 165 -11.54 7.10 21.24
C ARG A 165 -10.80 7.65 20.03
N LYS A 166 -10.65 8.96 19.99
CA LYS A 166 -9.83 9.61 18.96
C LYS A 166 -8.41 9.06 18.97
N ALA A 167 -7.95 8.51 17.82
CA ALA A 167 -6.68 7.80 17.74
C ALA A 167 -5.48 8.66 18.17
N TYR A 168 -5.51 9.96 17.85
CA TYR A 168 -4.48 10.92 18.26
C TYR A 168 -4.34 11.07 19.79
N ASP A 169 -5.43 10.89 20.53
CA ASP A 169 -5.48 11.11 21.98
C ASP A 169 -5.23 9.84 22.81
N ILE A 170 -5.16 8.66 22.15
CA ILE A 170 -4.80 7.40 22.80
C ILE A 170 -3.28 7.37 23.00
N SER A 171 -2.83 7.02 24.20
CA SER A 171 -1.43 6.71 24.46
C SER A 171 -1.32 5.56 25.45
N ARG A 172 -0.76 4.44 24.99
CA ARG A 172 -0.44 3.29 25.83
C ARG A 172 1.05 3.33 26.14
N GLU A 173 1.38 3.81 27.32
CA GLU A 173 2.77 4.11 27.73
C GLU A 173 3.69 2.90 27.75
N GLN A 174 3.12 1.69 27.93
CA GLN A 174 3.90 0.44 27.97
C GLN A 174 4.19 -0.14 26.56
N ASP A 175 3.55 0.40 25.53
CA ASP A 175 3.72 -0.08 24.19
C ASP A 175 5.06 0.39 23.60
N ILE A 176 5.75 -0.53 22.90
CA ILE A 176 7.00 -0.24 22.21
C ILE A 176 6.69 0.28 20.80
N PRO A 177 7.31 1.39 20.36
CA PRO A 177 7.12 1.89 18.99
C PRO A 177 7.52 0.84 17.95
N LEU A 178 6.71 0.69 16.91
CA LEU A 178 7.01 -0.12 15.75
C LEU A 178 7.56 0.82 14.67
N ILE A 179 8.88 0.82 14.46
CA ILE A 179 9.54 1.80 13.60
C ILE A 179 10.23 1.12 12.42
N HIS A 180 9.94 1.64 11.23
CA HIS A 180 10.63 1.34 9.99
C HIS A 180 11.52 2.52 9.61
N TRP A 181 12.84 2.39 9.71
CA TRP A 181 13.79 3.40 9.24
C TRP A 181 13.91 3.30 7.72
N ILE A 182 13.41 4.30 7.02
CA ILE A 182 13.52 4.44 5.57
C ILE A 182 14.71 5.35 5.27
N ILE A 183 15.83 4.73 4.94
CA ILE A 183 17.11 5.38 4.77
C ILE A 183 17.36 5.60 3.28
N GLU A 184 17.14 6.85 2.83
CA GLU A 184 17.22 7.25 1.43
C GLU A 184 18.63 7.77 1.07
N PHE A 185 19.06 7.50 -0.16
CA PHE A 185 20.35 7.95 -0.70
C PHE A 185 20.23 8.32 -2.17
N ASP A 186 21.09 9.27 -2.61
CA ASP A 186 21.02 9.85 -3.94
C ASP A 186 22.09 9.31 -4.89
N LYS A 187 21.71 9.23 -6.17
CA LYS A 187 22.63 8.92 -7.27
C LYS A 187 23.78 9.91 -7.32
N GLY A 188 24.99 9.37 -7.47
CA GLY A 188 26.22 10.14 -7.62
C GLY A 188 26.91 10.51 -6.28
N ASP A 189 26.22 10.28 -5.16
CA ASP A 189 26.84 10.43 -3.85
C ASP A 189 27.89 9.35 -3.62
N SER A 190 28.95 9.66 -2.85
CA SER A 190 30.08 8.76 -2.67
C SER A 190 30.84 9.04 -1.38
N PHE A 191 31.54 8.00 -0.90
CA PHE A 191 32.51 8.12 0.19
C PHE A 191 33.75 7.28 -0.08
N GLN A 192 34.84 7.60 0.59
CA GLN A 192 36.10 6.85 0.51
C GLN A 192 36.54 6.41 1.92
N ILE A 193 36.94 5.15 2.04
CA ILE A 193 37.50 4.58 3.26
C ILE A 193 38.63 3.61 2.88
N ASP A 194 39.78 3.70 3.57
CA ASP A 194 41.00 2.89 3.36
C ASP A 194 41.37 2.74 1.85
N GLY A 195 41.30 3.85 1.10
CA GLY A 195 41.66 3.90 -0.31
C GLY A 195 40.60 3.37 -1.27
N LYS A 196 39.48 2.78 -0.79
CA LYS A 196 38.38 2.30 -1.61
C LYS A 196 37.24 3.30 -1.68
N THR A 197 36.75 3.56 -2.89
CA THR A 197 35.62 4.45 -3.14
C THR A 197 34.34 3.64 -3.34
N PHE A 198 33.26 4.05 -2.66
CA PHE A 198 31.91 3.54 -2.83
C PHE A 198 31.05 4.67 -3.40
N THR A 199 30.36 4.40 -4.51
CA THR A 199 29.53 5.40 -5.21
C THR A 199 28.12 4.84 -5.41
N CYS A 200 27.12 5.67 -5.18
CA CYS A 200 25.72 5.34 -5.40
C CYS A 200 25.36 5.47 -6.90
N PRO A 201 25.11 4.38 -7.63
CA PRO A 201 24.84 4.43 -9.06
C PRO A 201 23.41 4.89 -9.39
N LYS A 202 22.48 4.77 -8.43
CA LYS A 202 21.06 5.09 -8.61
C LYS A 202 20.44 5.45 -7.26
N SER A 203 19.69 6.56 -7.20
CA SER A 203 18.91 6.91 -6.00
C SER A 203 17.95 5.78 -5.62
N ASN A 204 17.98 5.41 -4.34
CA ASN A 204 17.14 4.36 -3.80
C ASN A 204 17.08 4.47 -2.27
N ARG A 205 16.69 3.41 -1.55
CA ARG A 205 16.57 3.35 -0.09
C ARG A 205 16.92 1.98 0.46
N PHE A 206 17.35 1.96 1.70
CA PHE A 206 17.38 0.78 2.55
C PHE A 206 16.32 0.93 3.64
N ILE A 207 15.58 -0.13 3.96
CA ILE A 207 14.58 -0.11 5.03
C ILE A 207 15.05 -1.05 6.13
N ALA A 208 15.23 -0.50 7.34
CA ALA A 208 15.57 -1.26 8.54
C ALA A 208 14.36 -1.28 9.46
N THR A 209 13.73 -2.44 9.59
CA THR A 209 12.42 -2.60 10.22
C THR A 209 12.53 -3.29 11.57
N TYR A 210 11.96 -2.65 12.62
CA TYR A 210 11.65 -3.30 13.89
C TYR A 210 10.13 -3.32 14.07
N ASP A 211 9.54 -4.50 13.88
CA ASP A 211 8.09 -4.64 13.91
C ASP A 211 7.62 -6.04 14.35
N PRO A 212 7.93 -6.45 15.59
CA PRO A 212 7.62 -7.80 16.07
C PRO A 212 6.12 -8.10 16.13
N LEU A 213 5.27 -7.09 16.34
CA LEU A 213 3.82 -7.30 16.49
C LEU A 213 3.11 -7.49 15.15
N ASN A 214 3.49 -6.75 14.10
CA ASN A 214 2.95 -6.98 12.77
C ASN A 214 3.51 -8.26 12.15
N MET A 215 4.78 -8.59 12.40
CA MET A 215 5.39 -9.88 12.00
C MET A 215 4.71 -11.08 12.65
N SER A 216 4.13 -10.92 13.84
CA SER A 216 3.38 -11.96 14.56
C SER A 216 1.88 -11.87 14.33
N LEU A 217 1.41 -11.00 13.43
CA LEU A 217 -0.01 -10.73 13.13
C LEU A 217 -0.86 -10.63 14.40
N VAL A 218 -0.36 -9.89 15.39
CA VAL A 218 -1.12 -9.65 16.61
C VAL A 218 -2.36 -8.84 16.27
N ILE A 219 -3.55 -9.36 16.53
CA ILE A 219 -4.80 -8.65 16.36
C ILE A 219 -5.27 -8.20 17.74
N ASN A 220 -5.42 -6.90 17.94
CA ASN A 220 -5.82 -6.32 19.23
C ASN A 220 -7.21 -6.84 19.66
N ASN A 221 -7.30 -7.43 20.86
CA ASN A 221 -8.53 -7.98 21.38
C ASN A 221 -9.65 -6.94 21.55
N GLY A 222 -9.30 -5.72 21.95
CA GLY A 222 -10.25 -4.60 22.03
C GLY A 222 -10.88 -4.32 20.67
N PHE A 223 -10.05 -4.28 19.61
CA PHE A 223 -10.53 -4.09 18.25
C PHE A 223 -11.41 -5.26 17.78
N ILE A 224 -11.02 -6.52 18.08
CA ILE A 224 -11.85 -7.69 17.77
C ILE A 224 -13.23 -7.56 18.41
N ASN A 225 -13.28 -7.25 19.70
CA ASN A 225 -14.52 -7.16 20.46
C ASN A 225 -15.37 -5.96 20.00
N TYR A 226 -14.73 -4.83 19.69
CA TYR A 226 -15.42 -3.65 19.19
C TYR A 226 -16.16 -3.96 17.88
N LEU A 227 -15.48 -4.55 16.88
CA LEU A 227 -16.11 -4.88 15.59
C LEU A 227 -17.16 -5.99 15.69
N ASN A 228 -17.11 -6.85 16.72
CA ASN A 228 -18.17 -7.82 16.98
C ASN A 228 -19.50 -7.18 17.42
N THR A 229 -19.47 -5.98 17.99
CA THR A 229 -20.65 -5.33 18.57
C THR A 229 -21.01 -4.01 17.88
N HIS A 230 -20.09 -3.43 17.10
CA HIS A 230 -20.27 -2.17 16.38
C HIS A 230 -20.07 -2.41 14.88
N PRO A 231 -21.15 -2.59 14.12
CA PRO A 231 -21.05 -2.90 12.70
C PRO A 231 -20.43 -1.74 11.93
N VAL A 232 -19.46 -2.06 11.10
CA VAL A 232 -18.87 -1.15 10.11
C VAL A 232 -19.30 -1.56 8.72
N GLN A 233 -19.40 -0.60 7.80
CA GLN A 233 -19.83 -0.91 6.44
C GLN A 233 -18.71 -1.52 5.59
N TYR A 234 -17.48 -1.13 5.86
CA TYR A 234 -16.30 -1.61 5.14
C TYR A 234 -15.19 -2.00 6.11
N LEU A 235 -14.49 -3.08 5.78
CA LEU A 235 -13.21 -3.46 6.36
C LEU A 235 -12.14 -3.43 5.26
N LEU A 236 -11.16 -2.56 5.40
CA LEU A 236 -10.01 -2.47 4.51
C LEU A 236 -8.86 -3.23 5.15
N LEU A 237 -8.55 -4.37 4.58
CA LEU A 237 -7.67 -5.38 5.14
C LEU A 237 -6.34 -5.38 4.40
N SER A 238 -5.24 -5.43 5.13
CA SER A 238 -3.86 -5.47 4.63
C SER A 238 -2.93 -6.04 5.70
N GLY A 239 -1.60 -5.93 5.51
CA GLY A 239 -0.63 -6.19 6.57
C GLY A 239 -0.15 -7.63 6.68
N PHE A 240 -0.49 -8.51 5.74
CA PHE A 240 -0.01 -9.89 5.74
C PHE A 240 1.41 -10.05 5.14
N HIS A 241 1.94 -9.01 4.48
CA HIS A 241 3.23 -9.06 3.79
C HIS A 241 4.44 -9.18 4.71
N SER A 242 4.29 -8.76 5.97
CA SER A 242 5.36 -8.87 6.99
C SER A 242 5.53 -10.29 7.54
N LEU A 243 4.64 -11.20 7.21
CA LEU A 243 4.68 -12.57 7.72
C LEU A 243 5.72 -13.41 6.98
N LEU A 244 6.41 -14.28 7.72
CA LEU A 244 7.35 -15.26 7.20
C LEU A 244 6.98 -16.66 7.69
N GLU A 245 7.16 -17.68 6.84
CA GLU A 245 6.92 -19.07 7.25
C GLU A 245 7.87 -19.49 8.38
N SER A 246 9.09 -18.96 8.39
CA SER A 246 10.05 -19.17 9.50
C SER A 246 9.51 -18.75 10.88
N ASN A 247 8.54 -17.80 10.89
CA ASN A 247 7.87 -17.30 12.10
C ASN A 247 6.43 -17.82 12.18
N SER A 248 6.15 -19.00 11.61
CA SER A 248 4.82 -19.62 11.60
C SER A 248 3.75 -18.80 10.87
N GLY A 249 4.11 -18.03 9.85
CA GLY A 249 3.23 -17.12 9.12
C GLY A 249 1.96 -17.78 8.59
N VAL A 250 2.03 -19.01 8.08
CA VAL A 250 0.85 -19.76 7.64
C VAL A 250 -0.12 -20.02 8.81
N GLN A 251 0.38 -20.38 10.00
CA GLN A 251 -0.47 -20.60 11.14
C GLN A 251 -1.11 -19.31 11.65
N LEU A 252 -0.37 -18.20 11.62
CA LEU A 252 -0.90 -16.88 11.98
C LEU A 252 -2.04 -16.46 11.05
N ILE A 253 -1.90 -16.68 9.74
CA ILE A 253 -2.98 -16.46 8.76
C ILE A 253 -4.20 -17.32 9.09
N LYS A 254 -4.01 -18.61 9.36
CA LYS A 254 -5.12 -19.50 9.74
C LYS A 254 -5.82 -19.05 11.04
N ASN A 255 -5.08 -18.49 11.97
CA ASN A 255 -5.63 -17.96 13.22
C ASN A 255 -6.49 -16.68 13.00
N ALA A 256 -6.21 -15.89 11.96
CA ALA A 256 -7.01 -14.74 11.59
C ALA A 256 -8.35 -15.11 10.93
N VAL A 257 -8.44 -16.27 10.28
CA VAL A 257 -9.66 -16.74 9.58
C VAL A 257 -10.91 -16.72 10.49
N PRO A 258 -10.94 -17.34 11.68
CA PRO A 258 -12.12 -17.32 12.53
C PRO A 258 -12.49 -15.92 13.03
N VAL A 259 -11.56 -14.98 13.12
CA VAL A 259 -11.84 -13.60 13.48
C VAL A 259 -12.59 -12.90 12.33
N LEU A 260 -12.09 -13.01 11.11
CA LEU A 260 -12.73 -12.45 9.92
C LEU A 260 -14.10 -13.06 9.66
N GLN A 261 -14.23 -14.39 9.83
CA GLN A 261 -15.50 -15.08 9.66
C GLN A 261 -16.52 -14.57 10.67
N ARG A 262 -16.16 -14.43 11.95
CA ARG A 262 -17.04 -13.91 12.98
C ARG A 262 -17.53 -12.49 12.68
N TRP A 263 -16.65 -11.62 12.16
CA TRP A 263 -17.07 -10.26 11.76
C TRP A 263 -18.10 -10.30 10.62
N LYS A 264 -17.92 -11.19 9.64
CA LYS A 264 -18.91 -11.40 8.56
C LYS A 264 -20.23 -11.96 9.09
N ASP A 265 -20.18 -12.94 9.98
CA ASP A 265 -21.39 -13.56 10.57
C ASP A 265 -22.19 -12.56 11.40
N ASN A 266 -21.50 -11.68 12.14
CA ASN A 266 -22.12 -10.63 12.95
C ASN A 266 -22.62 -9.44 12.11
N ASN A 267 -22.06 -9.24 10.92
CA ASN A 267 -22.40 -8.16 10.02
C ASN A 267 -22.42 -8.63 8.56
N PRO A 268 -23.55 -9.22 8.11
CA PRO A 268 -23.69 -9.75 6.75
C PRO A 268 -23.53 -8.71 5.63
N GLU A 269 -23.72 -7.42 5.94
CA GLU A 269 -23.55 -6.32 5.01
C GLU A 269 -22.08 -5.80 4.92
N LEU A 270 -21.19 -6.38 5.74
CA LEU A 270 -19.78 -6.00 5.76
C LEU A 270 -19.10 -6.29 4.42
N LEU A 271 -18.63 -5.27 3.75
CA LEU A 271 -17.79 -5.41 2.58
C LEU A 271 -16.32 -5.42 2.99
N ILE A 272 -15.63 -6.53 2.73
CA ILE A 272 -14.20 -6.67 3.01
C ILE A 272 -13.41 -6.52 1.72
N HIS A 273 -12.45 -5.61 1.73
CA HIS A 273 -11.45 -5.43 0.67
C HIS A 273 -10.08 -5.81 1.20
N LEU A 274 -9.33 -6.58 0.43
CA LEU A 274 -7.94 -6.93 0.70
C LEU A 274 -7.03 -6.18 -0.27
N GLU A 275 -6.18 -5.32 0.25
CA GLU A 275 -5.05 -4.80 -0.50
C GLU A 275 -3.88 -5.78 -0.38
N ILE A 276 -3.51 -6.36 -1.51
CA ILE A 276 -2.35 -7.26 -1.58
C ILE A 276 -1.09 -6.40 -1.51
N ALA A 277 -0.11 -6.88 -0.78
CA ALA A 277 1.23 -6.31 -0.78
C ALA A 277 2.25 -7.38 -1.14
N SER A 278 3.34 -6.95 -1.77
CA SER A 278 4.41 -7.86 -2.16
C SER A 278 5.06 -8.46 -0.92
N THR A 279 4.85 -9.76 -0.69
CA THR A 279 5.57 -10.54 0.30
C THR A 279 6.66 -11.37 -0.36
N GLN A 280 7.82 -11.46 0.27
CA GLN A 280 8.96 -12.26 -0.24
C GLN A 280 8.72 -13.76 -0.08
N ASP A 281 7.88 -14.15 0.88
CA ASP A 281 7.63 -15.56 1.21
C ASP A 281 6.49 -16.14 0.36
N LYS A 282 6.85 -17.05 -0.54
CA LYS A 282 5.89 -17.71 -1.45
C LYS A 282 4.89 -18.60 -0.71
N VAL A 283 5.29 -19.20 0.42
CA VAL A 283 4.42 -20.09 1.21
C VAL A 283 3.37 -19.26 1.93
N VAL A 284 3.77 -18.15 2.53
CA VAL A 284 2.87 -17.17 3.15
C VAL A 284 1.91 -16.59 2.11
N ARG A 285 2.42 -16.20 0.95
CA ARG A 285 1.59 -15.66 -0.15
C ARG A 285 0.52 -16.67 -0.59
N LYS A 286 0.89 -17.94 -0.73
CA LYS A 286 -0.08 -19.00 -1.03
C LYS A 286 -1.13 -19.14 0.09
N ALA A 287 -0.72 -19.07 1.34
CA ALA A 287 -1.64 -19.16 2.48
C ALA A 287 -2.64 -17.99 2.50
N ILE A 288 -2.24 -16.77 2.10
CA ILE A 288 -3.16 -15.63 1.95
C ILE A 288 -4.21 -15.95 0.89
N ILE A 289 -3.80 -16.45 -0.28
CA ILE A 289 -4.71 -16.84 -1.37
C ILE A 289 -5.70 -17.89 -0.89
N ASP A 290 -5.22 -18.93 -0.20
CA ASP A 290 -6.03 -20.08 0.16
C ASP A 290 -6.97 -19.81 1.36
N ASN A 291 -6.61 -18.88 2.26
CA ASN A 291 -7.34 -18.71 3.52
C ASN A 291 -8.00 -17.33 3.69
N ILE A 292 -7.42 -16.26 3.18
CA ILE A 292 -7.94 -14.89 3.35
C ILE A 292 -8.79 -14.47 2.14
N VAL A 293 -8.29 -14.70 0.94
CA VAL A 293 -8.99 -14.31 -0.30
C VAL A 293 -10.42 -14.85 -0.37
N PRO A 294 -10.75 -16.10 0.05
CA PRO A 294 -12.13 -16.59 0.05
C PRO A 294 -13.08 -15.84 1.00
N LEU A 295 -12.54 -15.07 1.94
CA LEU A 295 -13.34 -14.32 2.93
C LEU A 295 -13.63 -12.88 2.48
N VAL A 296 -12.96 -12.39 1.43
CA VAL A 296 -13.07 -11.01 0.98
C VAL A 296 -13.95 -10.87 -0.26
N HIS A 297 -14.47 -9.67 -0.48
CA HIS A 297 -15.33 -9.35 -1.62
C HIS A 297 -14.55 -8.69 -2.76
N SER A 298 -13.49 -7.98 -2.41
CA SER A 298 -12.68 -7.21 -3.35
C SER A 298 -11.20 -7.34 -3.04
N VAL A 299 -10.38 -7.39 -4.08
CA VAL A 299 -8.91 -7.44 -4.00
C VAL A 299 -8.33 -6.26 -4.80
N GLY A 300 -7.36 -5.56 -4.23
CA GLY A 300 -6.51 -4.57 -4.88
C GLY A 300 -5.10 -5.10 -5.07
N LEU A 301 -4.47 -4.76 -6.19
CA LEU A 301 -3.12 -5.20 -6.54
C LEU A 301 -2.47 -4.29 -7.59
N ASN A 302 -1.14 -4.32 -7.63
CA ASN A 302 -0.33 -3.68 -8.66
C ASN A 302 0.27 -4.69 -9.63
N GLU A 303 1.12 -4.20 -10.56
CA GLU A 303 1.77 -5.03 -11.59
C GLU A 303 2.63 -6.13 -10.97
N ARG A 304 3.42 -5.81 -9.94
CA ARG A 304 4.31 -6.77 -9.30
C ARG A 304 3.53 -7.87 -8.57
N GLU A 305 2.52 -7.49 -7.82
CA GLU A 305 1.66 -8.41 -7.10
C GLU A 305 0.87 -9.31 -8.04
N THR A 306 0.46 -8.78 -9.19
CA THR A 306 -0.15 -9.58 -10.28
C THR A 306 0.78 -10.69 -10.74
N ILE A 307 2.04 -10.37 -11.06
CA ILE A 307 3.07 -11.33 -11.47
C ILE A 307 3.28 -12.39 -10.37
N ASP A 308 3.38 -11.94 -9.13
CA ASP A 308 3.59 -12.80 -7.98
C ASP A 308 2.46 -13.81 -7.77
N LEU A 309 1.20 -13.37 -7.94
CA LEU A 309 0.03 -14.25 -7.85
C LEU A 309 -0.02 -15.26 -9.01
N LEU A 310 0.27 -14.83 -10.22
CA LEU A 310 0.34 -15.72 -11.38
C LEU A 310 1.37 -16.85 -11.18
N ASN A 311 2.54 -16.52 -10.67
CA ASN A 311 3.58 -17.51 -10.37
C ASN A 311 3.12 -18.57 -9.36
N ILE A 312 2.39 -18.17 -8.33
CA ILE A 312 1.83 -19.10 -7.32
C ILE A 312 0.73 -19.98 -7.92
N LEU A 313 -0.07 -19.43 -8.82
CA LEU A 313 -1.16 -20.14 -9.47
C LEU A 313 -0.72 -20.95 -10.71
N GLY A 314 0.59 -21.07 -10.93
CA GLY A 314 1.16 -21.90 -12.01
C GLY A 314 1.09 -21.26 -13.40
N GLN A 315 0.90 -19.93 -13.48
CA GLN A 315 0.85 -19.18 -14.74
C GLN A 315 2.17 -18.47 -15.04
N GLY A 316 3.28 -19.19 -14.89
CA GLY A 316 4.64 -18.65 -15.08
C GLY A 316 4.85 -18.01 -16.47
N ALA A 317 4.34 -18.63 -17.54
CA ALA A 317 4.47 -18.08 -18.89
C ALA A 317 3.79 -16.72 -19.06
N LEU A 318 2.62 -16.50 -18.43
CA LEU A 318 1.95 -15.22 -18.43
C LEU A 318 2.69 -14.20 -17.55
N ALA A 319 3.22 -14.63 -16.40
CA ALA A 319 4.04 -13.81 -15.53
C ALA A 319 5.31 -13.32 -16.25
N GLU A 320 6.05 -14.21 -16.93
CA GLU A 320 7.25 -13.87 -17.73
C GLU A 320 6.92 -12.89 -18.86
N ARG A 321 5.78 -13.05 -19.53
CA ARG A 321 5.34 -12.12 -20.57
C ARG A 321 5.09 -10.71 -20.02
N ILE A 322 4.50 -10.60 -18.82
CA ILE A 322 4.29 -9.30 -18.17
C ILE A 322 5.61 -8.69 -17.69
N GLU A 323 6.54 -9.51 -17.18
CA GLU A 323 7.88 -9.04 -16.79
C GLU A 323 8.67 -8.51 -18.01
N ALA A 324 8.53 -9.17 -19.16
CA ALA A 324 9.17 -8.73 -20.40
C ALA A 324 8.52 -7.46 -20.97
N GLU A 325 7.20 -7.35 -20.88
CA GLU A 325 6.43 -6.23 -21.41
C GLU A 325 5.21 -5.92 -20.51
N THR A 326 5.38 -5.00 -19.59
CA THR A 326 4.32 -4.53 -18.70
C THR A 326 3.44 -3.53 -19.44
N ASN A 327 2.27 -3.98 -19.91
CA ASN A 327 1.25 -3.17 -20.59
C ASN A 327 -0.16 -3.59 -20.15
N SER A 328 -1.15 -2.77 -20.49
CA SER A 328 -2.55 -3.00 -20.12
C SER A 328 -3.14 -4.28 -20.69
N CYS A 329 -2.72 -4.69 -21.88
CA CYS A 329 -3.23 -5.89 -22.54
C CYS A 329 -2.80 -7.16 -21.80
N ASN A 330 -1.50 -7.29 -21.51
CA ASN A 330 -0.94 -8.42 -20.77
C ASN A 330 -1.50 -8.47 -19.34
N LEU A 331 -1.61 -7.30 -18.69
CA LEU A 331 -2.16 -7.20 -17.34
C LEU A 331 -3.67 -7.47 -17.30
N PHE A 332 -4.44 -7.08 -18.33
CA PHE A 332 -5.85 -7.44 -18.42
C PHE A 332 -6.05 -8.95 -18.47
N GLU A 333 -5.28 -9.67 -19.31
CA GLU A 333 -5.35 -11.14 -19.37
C GLU A 333 -5.06 -11.76 -17.99
N ALA A 334 -4.08 -11.22 -17.28
CA ALA A 334 -3.72 -11.66 -15.94
C ALA A 334 -4.85 -11.40 -14.93
N VAL A 335 -5.39 -10.18 -14.89
CA VAL A 335 -6.47 -9.81 -13.97
C VAL A 335 -7.74 -10.62 -14.26
N LEU A 336 -8.05 -10.85 -15.54
CA LEU A 336 -9.19 -11.70 -15.91
C LEU A 336 -8.97 -13.15 -15.47
N TYR A 337 -7.76 -13.68 -15.63
CA TYR A 337 -7.39 -14.99 -15.11
C TYR A 337 -7.58 -15.05 -13.59
N LEU A 338 -7.01 -14.08 -12.86
CA LEU A 338 -7.14 -14.00 -11.40
C LEU A 338 -8.61 -13.87 -10.97
N LYS A 339 -9.41 -13.05 -11.68
CA LYS A 339 -10.84 -12.89 -11.40
C LYS A 339 -11.62 -14.20 -11.50
N LYS A 340 -11.29 -15.03 -12.50
CA LYS A 340 -11.91 -16.35 -12.71
C LYS A 340 -11.49 -17.40 -11.67
N HIS A 341 -10.30 -17.23 -11.05
CA HIS A 341 -9.70 -18.25 -10.16
C HIS A 341 -9.79 -17.92 -8.68
N LEU A 342 -9.82 -16.64 -8.29
CA LEU A 342 -9.83 -16.23 -6.89
C LEU A 342 -11.23 -16.17 -6.25
N ASN A 343 -12.28 -16.36 -7.04
CA ASN A 343 -13.69 -16.32 -6.58
C ASN A 343 -14.06 -15.08 -5.75
N VAL A 344 -13.49 -13.92 -6.10
CA VAL A 344 -13.81 -12.63 -5.50
C VAL A 344 -14.76 -11.85 -6.40
N LYS A 345 -15.62 -11.01 -5.83
CA LYS A 345 -16.60 -10.22 -6.59
C LYS A 345 -15.98 -9.12 -7.45
N ARG A 346 -14.83 -8.60 -7.03
CA ARG A 346 -14.14 -7.49 -7.68
C ARG A 346 -12.63 -7.63 -7.56
N ILE A 347 -11.89 -7.39 -8.65
CA ILE A 347 -10.43 -7.20 -8.62
C ILE A 347 -10.14 -5.81 -9.20
N GLN A 348 -9.27 -5.06 -8.54
CA GLN A 348 -8.75 -3.79 -9.02
C GLN A 348 -7.25 -3.89 -9.23
N LEU A 349 -6.82 -3.54 -10.43
CA LEU A 349 -5.42 -3.29 -10.75
C LEU A 349 -5.17 -1.78 -10.80
N HIS A 350 -4.10 -1.35 -10.14
CA HIS A 350 -3.57 0.01 -10.27
C HIS A 350 -2.16 -0.06 -10.85
N MET A 351 -2.06 0.16 -12.16
CA MET A 351 -0.79 0.24 -12.87
C MET A 351 -0.43 1.69 -13.20
N PHE A 352 0.84 1.89 -13.56
CA PHE A 352 1.31 3.22 -13.93
C PHE A 352 0.59 3.73 -15.19
N GLY A 353 -0.18 4.78 -15.04
CA GLY A 353 -0.93 5.44 -16.12
C GLY A 353 -2.37 4.97 -16.31
N LEU A 354 -2.74 3.78 -15.82
CA LEU A 354 -4.08 3.24 -16.00
C LEU A 354 -4.55 2.47 -14.75
N TYR A 355 -5.80 2.66 -14.37
CA TYR A 355 -6.47 1.78 -13.39
C TYR A 355 -7.55 0.98 -14.07
N MET A 356 -7.73 -0.28 -13.67
CA MET A 356 -8.82 -1.12 -14.16
C MET A 356 -9.46 -1.94 -13.04
N THR A 357 -10.74 -2.25 -13.20
CA THR A 357 -11.46 -3.21 -12.36
C THR A 357 -12.17 -4.23 -13.23
N ILE A 358 -12.15 -5.50 -12.79
CA ILE A 358 -13.02 -6.56 -13.31
C ILE A 358 -13.92 -7.00 -12.18
N GLN A 359 -15.23 -6.91 -12.36
CA GLN A 359 -16.23 -7.22 -11.33
C GLN A 359 -17.35 -8.12 -11.85
N ASP A 360 -17.97 -8.86 -10.94
CA ASP A 360 -19.19 -9.60 -11.22
C ASP A 360 -20.35 -8.65 -11.56
N LYS A 361 -21.28 -9.12 -12.38
CA LYS A 361 -22.49 -8.34 -12.73
C LYS A 361 -23.40 -8.06 -11.55
N ASP A 362 -23.35 -8.90 -10.52
CA ASP A 362 -24.09 -8.77 -9.26
C ASP A 362 -23.29 -8.08 -8.14
N PHE A 363 -22.14 -7.48 -8.45
CA PHE A 363 -21.42 -6.69 -7.45
C PHE A 363 -22.28 -5.49 -7.02
N ILE A 364 -22.16 -5.06 -5.76
CA ILE A 364 -23.00 -4.01 -5.17
C ILE A 364 -22.91 -2.65 -5.88
N TYR A 365 -21.86 -2.42 -6.66
CA TYR A 365 -21.66 -1.21 -7.46
C TYR A 365 -21.83 -1.50 -8.94
N THR A 366 -22.46 -0.55 -9.64
CA THR A 366 -22.45 -0.58 -11.10
C THR A 366 -21.05 -0.31 -11.64
N PRO A 367 -20.75 -0.68 -12.89
CA PRO A 367 -19.45 -0.39 -13.47
C PRO A 367 -19.17 1.12 -13.57
N GLU A 368 -20.19 1.97 -13.76
CA GLU A 368 -20.07 3.42 -13.78
C GLU A 368 -19.75 3.98 -12.37
N GLN A 369 -20.32 3.41 -11.33
CA GLN A 369 -19.97 3.75 -9.94
C GLN A 369 -18.51 3.40 -9.67
N ASN A 370 -18.04 2.20 -10.04
CA ASN A 370 -16.63 1.83 -9.95
C ASN A 370 -15.72 2.77 -10.73
N LEU A 371 -16.11 3.15 -11.95
CA LEU A 371 -15.37 4.11 -12.76
C LEU A 371 -15.17 5.44 -12.02
N LYS A 372 -16.25 5.99 -11.44
CA LYS A 372 -16.20 7.23 -10.65
C LYS A 372 -15.32 7.07 -9.41
N GLY A 373 -15.38 5.92 -8.74
CA GLY A 373 -14.50 5.58 -7.62
C GLY A 373 -13.03 5.60 -8.02
N MET A 374 -12.66 4.97 -9.13
CA MET A 374 -11.29 4.96 -9.66
C MET A 374 -10.82 6.37 -10.05
N MET A 375 -11.65 7.19 -10.69
CA MET A 375 -11.31 8.59 -11.01
C MET A 375 -11.06 9.41 -9.75
N THR A 376 -11.88 9.22 -8.70
CA THR A 376 -11.68 9.87 -7.40
C THR A 376 -10.34 9.45 -6.79
N ALA A 377 -10.04 8.15 -6.81
CA ALA A 377 -8.77 7.63 -6.33
C ALA A 377 -7.57 8.18 -7.13
N ALA A 378 -7.71 8.32 -8.45
CA ALA A 378 -6.67 8.89 -9.30
C ALA A 378 -6.36 10.36 -8.95
N VAL A 379 -7.38 11.18 -8.67
CA VAL A 379 -7.17 12.57 -8.23
C VAL A 379 -6.54 12.63 -6.84
N VAL A 380 -7.03 11.84 -5.88
CA VAL A 380 -6.50 11.83 -4.51
C VAL A 380 -5.04 11.36 -4.51
N SER A 381 -4.74 10.27 -5.21
CA SER A 381 -3.39 9.72 -5.25
C SER A 381 -2.40 10.63 -6.02
N SER A 382 -2.80 11.20 -7.15
CA SER A 382 -1.95 12.16 -7.86
C SER A 382 -1.73 13.44 -7.05
N SER A 383 -2.73 13.90 -6.29
CA SER A 383 -2.60 15.03 -5.37
C SER A 383 -1.61 14.73 -4.24
N LYS A 384 -1.63 13.49 -3.69
CA LYS A 384 -0.64 13.01 -2.72
C LYS A 384 0.77 13.00 -3.33
N ALA A 385 0.91 12.46 -4.53
CA ALA A 385 2.19 12.44 -5.24
C ALA A 385 2.74 13.85 -5.51
N TYR A 386 1.87 14.79 -5.87
CA TYR A 386 2.21 16.18 -6.13
C TYR A 386 2.64 16.94 -4.87
N ASN A 387 1.90 16.77 -3.76
CA ASN A 387 2.17 17.49 -2.50
C ASN A 387 3.27 16.85 -1.66
N GLY A 388 3.47 15.53 -1.75
CA GLY A 388 4.28 14.70 -0.85
C GLY A 388 3.46 14.04 0.26
N GLU A 389 2.41 14.71 0.68
CA GLU A 389 1.41 14.21 1.64
C GLU A 389 0.06 14.87 1.38
N ILE A 390 -0.98 14.39 2.02
CA ILE A 390 -2.27 15.05 2.10
C ILE A 390 -2.49 15.42 3.57
N ALA A 391 -2.19 16.67 3.93
CA ALA A 391 -2.28 17.15 5.30
C ALA A 391 -3.65 17.76 5.63
N LYS A 392 -4.36 18.27 4.64
CA LYS A 392 -5.67 18.91 4.78
C LYS A 392 -6.58 18.62 3.59
N TYR A 393 -7.88 18.77 3.79
CA TYR A 393 -8.90 18.47 2.77
C TYR A 393 -8.66 19.20 1.44
N ASP A 394 -8.20 20.45 1.48
CA ASP A 394 -7.91 21.23 0.26
C ASP A 394 -6.78 20.63 -0.60
N ASP A 395 -5.95 19.77 -0.02
CA ASP A 395 -4.88 19.12 -0.75
C ASP A 395 -5.36 17.95 -1.62
N VAL A 396 -6.55 17.41 -1.33
CA VAL A 396 -7.12 16.21 -1.96
C VAL A 396 -7.35 16.37 -3.47
N THR A 397 -7.66 17.58 -3.91
CA THR A 397 -8.05 17.89 -5.29
C THR A 397 -7.05 18.75 -6.04
N LYS A 398 -5.81 18.84 -5.56
CA LYS A 398 -4.76 19.71 -6.17
C LYS A 398 -4.49 19.42 -7.65
N THR A 399 -4.70 18.19 -8.06
CA THR A 399 -4.49 17.76 -9.45
C THR A 399 -5.78 17.68 -10.26
N LEU A 400 -6.93 18.00 -9.67
CA LEU A 400 -8.19 18.09 -10.40
C LEU A 400 -8.06 19.19 -11.48
N GLY A 401 -8.44 18.86 -12.72
CA GLY A 401 -8.26 19.73 -13.88
C GLY A 401 -6.90 19.57 -14.58
N MET A 402 -5.96 18.83 -14.03
CA MET A 402 -4.78 18.42 -14.80
C MET A 402 -5.20 17.37 -15.85
N PRO A 403 -4.55 17.39 -17.03
CA PRO A 403 -4.91 16.42 -18.08
C PRO A 403 -4.48 15.01 -17.67
N VAL A 404 -5.25 14.03 -18.12
CA VAL A 404 -4.84 12.62 -18.05
C VAL A 404 -3.58 12.38 -18.87
N SER A 405 -2.77 11.41 -18.47
CA SER A 405 -1.49 11.14 -19.11
C SER A 405 -1.64 10.56 -20.50
N ASN A 406 -0.74 10.91 -21.41
CA ASN A 406 -0.67 10.29 -22.73
C ASN A 406 -0.42 8.79 -22.62
N GLN A 407 0.40 8.37 -21.65
CA GLN A 407 0.64 6.94 -21.39
C GLN A 407 -0.66 6.23 -21.05
N GLY A 408 -1.47 6.76 -20.14
CA GLY A 408 -2.75 6.15 -19.77
C GLY A 408 -3.73 6.09 -20.96
N LEU A 409 -3.74 7.09 -21.83
CA LEU A 409 -4.54 7.07 -23.06
C LEU A 409 -4.04 6.01 -24.05
N ASN A 410 -2.70 5.84 -24.18
CA ASN A 410 -2.13 4.79 -25.01
C ASN A 410 -2.52 3.40 -24.51
N GLU A 411 -2.40 3.17 -23.20
CA GLU A 411 -2.78 1.91 -22.57
C GLU A 411 -4.28 1.61 -22.75
N LEU A 412 -5.13 2.61 -22.54
CA LEU A 412 -6.58 2.47 -22.72
C LEU A 412 -6.94 2.18 -24.20
N THR A 413 -6.24 2.82 -25.15
CA THR A 413 -6.43 2.61 -26.57
C THR A 413 -6.04 1.20 -26.97
N ALA A 414 -4.84 0.75 -26.56
CA ALA A 414 -4.36 -0.60 -26.83
C ALA A 414 -5.33 -1.67 -26.27
N LEU A 415 -5.80 -1.47 -25.04
CA LEU A 415 -6.77 -2.38 -24.43
C LEU A 415 -8.10 -2.40 -25.18
N SER A 416 -8.63 -1.25 -25.59
CA SER A 416 -9.85 -1.13 -26.39
C SER A 416 -9.73 -1.81 -27.76
N GLU A 417 -8.59 -1.68 -28.43
CA GLU A 417 -8.29 -2.32 -29.71
C GLU A 417 -8.18 -3.84 -29.58
N MET A 418 -7.45 -4.33 -28.59
CA MET A 418 -7.30 -5.76 -28.29
C MET A 418 -8.65 -6.44 -28.03
N LEU A 419 -9.52 -5.76 -27.26
CA LEU A 419 -10.82 -6.28 -26.89
C LEU A 419 -11.90 -6.05 -27.97
N HIS A 420 -11.62 -5.26 -28.99
CA HIS A 420 -12.59 -4.79 -29.99
C HIS A 420 -13.80 -4.06 -29.34
N LYS A 421 -13.55 -3.31 -28.24
CA LYS A 421 -14.55 -2.61 -27.42
C LYS A 421 -14.33 -1.10 -27.49
N LYS A 422 -14.81 -0.45 -28.55
CA LYS A 422 -14.63 1.00 -28.76
C LYS A 422 -15.27 1.84 -27.66
N GLU A 423 -16.35 1.35 -27.05
CA GLU A 423 -17.02 1.99 -25.92
C GLU A 423 -16.10 2.19 -24.70
N LEU A 424 -15.05 1.38 -24.56
CA LEU A 424 -14.09 1.53 -23.48
C LEU A 424 -13.34 2.86 -23.55
N LEU A 425 -13.07 3.39 -24.75
CA LEU A 425 -12.37 4.67 -24.93
C LEU A 425 -13.18 5.86 -24.37
N GLU A 426 -14.47 5.88 -24.63
CA GLU A 426 -15.34 7.00 -24.26
C GLU A 426 -16.06 6.77 -22.94
N ALA A 427 -16.62 5.59 -22.76
CA ALA A 427 -17.38 5.28 -21.55
C ALA A 427 -16.45 4.88 -20.39
N GLY A 428 -15.31 4.25 -20.68
CA GLY A 428 -14.43 3.67 -19.67
C GLY A 428 -14.97 2.36 -19.11
N VAL A 429 -16.06 1.83 -19.70
CA VAL A 429 -16.76 0.63 -19.24
C VAL A 429 -17.16 -0.22 -20.43
N CYS A 430 -16.98 -1.53 -20.31
CA CYS A 430 -17.54 -2.49 -21.28
C CYS A 430 -17.82 -3.84 -20.61
N GLU A 431 -18.63 -4.65 -21.27
CA GLU A 431 -18.91 -6.01 -20.86
C GLU A 431 -17.88 -6.98 -21.47
N ILE A 432 -17.30 -7.84 -20.64
CA ILE A 432 -16.35 -8.88 -21.04
C ILE A 432 -16.81 -10.21 -20.42
N ASP A 433 -17.22 -11.14 -21.27
CA ASP A 433 -17.82 -12.42 -20.85
C ASP A 433 -18.96 -12.18 -19.83
N ASP A 434 -18.84 -12.76 -18.65
CA ASP A 434 -19.79 -12.62 -17.55
C ASP A 434 -19.48 -11.45 -16.59
N PHE A 435 -18.51 -10.61 -16.93
CA PHE A 435 -17.99 -9.55 -16.05
C PHE A 435 -18.18 -8.15 -16.66
N TRP A 436 -18.09 -7.16 -15.79
CA TRP A 436 -17.86 -5.77 -16.20
C TRP A 436 -16.38 -5.42 -16.07
N LEU A 437 -15.84 -4.82 -17.12
CA LEU A 437 -14.54 -4.15 -17.11
C LEU A 437 -14.77 -2.65 -17.03
N SER A 438 -14.13 -2.00 -16.06
CA SER A 438 -13.99 -0.55 -16.04
C SER A 438 -12.51 -0.19 -16.10
N ALA A 439 -12.12 0.79 -16.93
CA ALA A 439 -10.73 1.24 -17.05
C ALA A 439 -10.68 2.77 -17.23
N ILE A 440 -9.70 3.40 -16.60
CA ILE A 440 -9.50 4.85 -16.66
C ILE A 440 -8.03 5.20 -16.93
N PRO A 441 -7.73 6.18 -17.79
CA PRO A 441 -6.41 6.80 -17.84
C PRO A 441 -6.24 7.70 -16.62
N THR A 442 -5.05 7.69 -16.01
CA THR A 442 -4.80 8.43 -14.77
C THR A 442 -4.05 9.73 -15.00
N ILE A 443 -4.03 10.59 -13.97
CA ILE A 443 -3.23 11.80 -13.93
C ILE A 443 -1.84 11.43 -13.40
N LEU A 444 -0.79 11.58 -14.21
CA LEU A 444 0.59 11.29 -13.81
C LEU A 444 1.32 12.57 -13.42
N ILE A 445 2.05 12.50 -12.34
CA ILE A 445 2.93 13.56 -11.87
C ILE A 445 4.36 13.24 -12.31
N GLU A 446 4.95 14.08 -13.14
CA GLU A 446 6.31 13.85 -13.70
C GLU A 446 7.38 13.72 -12.62
N LYS A 447 7.27 14.50 -11.54
CA LYS A 447 8.21 14.51 -10.41
C LYS A 447 7.45 14.34 -9.12
N PRO A 448 7.03 13.11 -8.79
CA PRO A 448 6.30 12.85 -7.55
C PRO A 448 7.21 13.11 -6.34
N LYS A 449 6.67 13.76 -5.31
CA LYS A 449 7.35 13.97 -4.04
C LYS A 449 7.29 12.74 -3.14
N THR A 450 6.32 11.86 -3.37
CA THR A 450 6.19 10.59 -2.67
C THR A 450 5.54 9.54 -3.55
N LEU A 451 5.89 8.28 -3.31
CA LEU A 451 5.21 7.09 -3.84
C LEU A 451 4.76 6.16 -2.71
N VAL A 452 4.99 6.53 -1.46
CA VAL A 452 4.65 5.70 -0.29
C VAL A 452 3.15 5.67 -0.08
N GLY A 453 2.59 4.47 0.10
CA GLY A 453 1.16 4.25 0.35
C GLY A 453 0.25 4.70 -0.80
N MET A 454 0.75 4.70 -2.04
CA MET A 454 -0.05 5.03 -3.21
C MET A 454 -1.10 3.96 -3.49
N GLY A 455 -0.69 2.68 -3.54
CA GLY A 455 -1.59 1.54 -3.73
C GLY A 455 -2.73 1.54 -2.71
N ASP A 456 -2.36 1.67 -1.43
CA ASP A 456 -3.30 1.72 -0.31
C ASP A 456 -4.35 2.83 -0.47
N THR A 457 -3.89 4.02 -0.86
CA THR A 457 -4.78 5.17 -1.12
C THR A 457 -5.68 4.91 -2.33
N ILE A 458 -5.12 4.38 -3.43
CA ILE A 458 -5.86 4.12 -4.67
C ILE A 458 -6.97 3.11 -4.42
N SER A 459 -6.64 1.95 -3.87
CA SER A 459 -7.61 0.85 -3.70
C SER A 459 -8.72 1.21 -2.72
N SER A 460 -8.37 1.80 -1.58
CA SER A 460 -9.34 2.18 -0.55
C SER A 460 -10.30 3.27 -1.04
N VAL A 461 -9.76 4.35 -1.61
CA VAL A 461 -10.59 5.46 -2.12
C VAL A 461 -11.44 5.00 -3.30
N SER A 462 -10.88 4.21 -4.23
CA SER A 462 -11.61 3.69 -5.37
C SER A 462 -12.84 2.88 -4.95
N LEU A 463 -12.68 1.99 -3.97
CA LEU A 463 -13.80 1.18 -3.49
C LEU A 463 -14.87 2.05 -2.84
N LEU A 464 -14.48 2.92 -1.90
CA LEU A 464 -15.44 3.69 -1.11
C LEU A 464 -16.14 4.78 -1.94
N ALA A 465 -15.43 5.47 -2.82
CA ALA A 465 -16.00 6.51 -3.69
C ALA A 465 -16.84 5.93 -4.84
N GLY A 466 -16.81 4.63 -5.05
CA GLY A 466 -17.72 3.93 -5.97
C GLY A 466 -19.15 3.78 -5.46
N ARG A 467 -19.41 4.15 -4.22
CA ARG A 467 -20.75 4.06 -3.61
C ARG A 467 -21.82 4.95 -4.27
#